data_5092183f475c624e32c8d07f78feff6a
#
_entry.id   5092183f475c624e32c8d07f78feff6a
#
_cell.length_a   1.000
_cell.length_b   1.000
_cell.length_c   1.000
_cell.angle_alpha   90.00
_cell.angle_beta   90.00
_cell.angle_gamma   90.00
#
_symmetry.space_group_name_H-M   'P 1'
#
loop_
_entity.id
_entity.type
_entity.pdbx_description
1 polymer ?
#
loop_
_entity_poly.entity_id
_entity_poly.type
_entity_poly.pdbx_seq_one_letter_code
_entity_poly.pdbx_strand_id
1 'polypeptide(L)'
;MTRLDRKEPELNSAIPGDDWDTTTPASMLGDIRQLLVGNTLSASSRQQLQEWLQANETGAAMIRAGIPTNWIVGDKTGRGANGATNDVAIVHPPDRAPIVLAIYCVGSTASANDRAAAVAEAAKVVAESFGK
;
A
#
# COMPACT_ATOMS: atom_id res chain seq x y z
N MET A 1 3.52 7.30 -13.96
CA MET A 1 2.92 6.20 -14.76
C MET A 1 3.32 4.88 -14.11
N THR A 2 2.38 3.95 -13.94
CA THR A 2 2.67 2.58 -13.46
C THR A 2 3.13 1.72 -14.63
N ARG A 3 4.19 0.91 -14.45
CA ARG A 3 4.75 -0.01 -15.46
C ARG A 3 4.88 -1.41 -14.89
N LEU A 4 4.69 -2.40 -15.74
CA LEU A 4 4.97 -3.81 -15.48
C LEU A 4 5.68 -4.36 -16.74
N ASP A 5 6.97 -4.63 -16.63
CA ASP A 5 7.84 -4.98 -17.76
C ASP A 5 8.35 -6.42 -17.66
N ARG A 6 8.59 -6.93 -16.45
CA ARG A 6 9.17 -8.25 -16.18
C ARG A 6 8.17 -9.14 -15.43
N LYS A 7 8.51 -10.39 -15.29
CA LYS A 7 7.76 -11.38 -14.50
C LYS A 7 8.40 -11.57 -13.11
N GLU A 8 7.72 -12.26 -12.23
CA GLU A 8 8.32 -12.75 -10.98
C GLU A 8 9.44 -13.78 -11.29
N PRO A 9 10.58 -13.71 -10.56
CA PRO A 9 10.90 -12.78 -9.47
C PRO A 9 11.65 -11.51 -9.91
N GLU A 10 11.96 -11.35 -11.20
CA GLU A 10 12.87 -10.30 -11.73
C GLU A 10 12.29 -8.89 -11.50
N LEU A 11 10.97 -8.74 -11.47
CA LEU A 11 10.30 -7.46 -11.21
C LEU A 11 10.60 -6.90 -9.80
N ASN A 12 11.10 -7.72 -8.87
CA ASN A 12 11.43 -7.30 -7.50
C ASN A 12 12.85 -6.76 -7.33
N SER A 13 13.59 -6.56 -8.41
CA SER A 13 15.01 -6.16 -8.37
C SER A 13 15.25 -4.78 -7.74
N ALA A 14 14.32 -3.83 -7.91
CA ALA A 14 14.35 -2.47 -7.37
C ALA A 14 15.76 -1.79 -7.55
N ILE A 15 16.36 -1.96 -8.70
CA ILE A 15 17.70 -1.44 -9.00
C ILE A 15 17.63 0.09 -9.12
N PRO A 16 18.47 0.85 -8.38
CA PRO A 16 18.49 2.30 -8.51
C PRO A 16 18.79 2.76 -9.96
N GLY A 17 17.92 3.63 -10.49
CA GLY A 17 18.03 4.14 -11.87
C GLY A 17 17.43 3.23 -12.95
N ASP A 18 16.91 2.06 -12.58
CA ASP A 18 16.11 1.21 -13.47
C ASP A 18 14.63 1.63 -13.39
N ASP A 19 14.05 2.01 -14.51
CA ASP A 19 12.64 2.44 -14.60
C ASP A 19 11.66 1.27 -14.82
N TRP A 20 12.14 0.04 -14.96
CA TRP A 20 11.32 -1.14 -15.19
C TRP A 20 10.56 -1.57 -13.93
N ASP A 21 9.31 -1.92 -14.10
CA ASP A 21 8.40 -2.37 -13.01
C ASP A 21 8.24 -1.32 -11.91
N THR A 22 8.25 -0.04 -12.30
CA THR A 22 8.17 1.07 -11.36
C THR A 22 6.80 1.75 -11.37
N THR A 23 6.52 2.38 -10.27
CA THR A 23 5.42 3.33 -10.10
C THR A 23 5.84 4.41 -9.10
N THR A 24 5.03 5.45 -8.99
CA THR A 24 5.17 6.44 -7.91
C THR A 24 4.02 6.27 -6.91
N PRO A 25 4.17 6.72 -5.65
CA PRO A 25 3.05 6.74 -4.70
C PRO A 25 1.81 7.42 -5.27
N ALA A 26 1.98 8.54 -5.98
CA ALA A 26 0.87 9.28 -6.59
C ALA A 26 0.17 8.48 -7.71
N SER A 27 0.93 7.78 -8.57
CA SER A 27 0.35 6.95 -9.63
C SER A 27 -0.39 5.76 -9.03
N MET A 28 0.23 5.05 -8.08
CA MET A 28 -0.39 3.91 -7.40
C MET A 28 -1.64 4.32 -6.62
N LEU A 29 -1.62 5.48 -5.95
CA LEU A 29 -2.80 6.04 -5.29
C LEU A 29 -3.96 6.22 -6.28
N GLY A 30 -3.67 6.76 -7.48
CA GLY A 30 -4.63 6.90 -8.57
C GLY A 30 -5.19 5.55 -9.02
N ASP A 31 -4.34 4.55 -9.24
CA ASP A 31 -4.72 3.21 -9.67
C ASP A 31 -5.63 2.52 -8.63
N ILE A 32 -5.24 2.52 -7.37
CA ILE A 32 -6.03 1.96 -6.26
C ILE A 32 -7.37 2.68 -6.10
N ARG A 33 -7.39 4.00 -6.20
CA ARG A 33 -8.63 4.78 -6.15
C ARG A 33 -9.58 4.40 -7.28
N GLN A 34 -9.09 4.23 -8.51
CA GLN A 34 -9.93 3.82 -9.64
C GLN A 34 -10.51 2.41 -9.44
N LEU A 35 -9.72 1.48 -8.91
CA LEU A 35 -10.14 0.09 -8.70
C LEU A 35 -11.13 -0.05 -7.53
N LEU A 36 -10.87 0.62 -6.40
CA LEU A 36 -11.62 0.39 -5.15
C LEU A 36 -12.74 1.41 -4.88
N VAL A 37 -12.68 2.60 -5.48
CA VAL A 37 -13.65 3.69 -5.25
C VAL A 37 -14.31 4.15 -6.56
N GLY A 38 -13.60 4.05 -7.68
CA GLY A 38 -14.08 4.44 -9.01
C GLY A 38 -15.01 3.40 -9.66
N ASN A 39 -15.25 3.57 -10.95
CA ASN A 39 -16.17 2.75 -11.75
C ASN A 39 -15.45 1.77 -12.70
N THR A 40 -14.15 1.52 -12.52
CA THR A 40 -13.35 0.63 -13.38
C THR A 40 -13.79 -0.83 -13.23
N LEU A 41 -14.11 -1.25 -12.01
CA LEU A 41 -14.60 -2.60 -11.72
C LEU A 41 -16.12 -2.62 -11.50
N SER A 42 -16.75 -3.76 -11.81
CA SER A 42 -18.11 -4.02 -11.36
C SER A 42 -18.21 -3.98 -9.83
N ALA A 43 -19.39 -3.77 -9.27
CA ALA A 43 -19.59 -3.76 -7.82
C ALA A 43 -19.10 -5.07 -7.17
N SER A 44 -19.40 -6.22 -7.76
CA SER A 44 -18.99 -7.53 -7.25
C SER A 44 -17.46 -7.74 -7.32
N SER A 45 -16.81 -7.33 -8.42
CA SER A 45 -15.35 -7.45 -8.56
C SER A 45 -14.62 -6.52 -7.59
N ARG A 46 -15.16 -5.32 -7.36
CA ARG A 46 -14.62 -4.37 -6.39
C ARG A 46 -14.74 -4.90 -4.96
N GLN A 47 -15.90 -5.45 -4.61
CA GLN A 47 -16.09 -6.10 -3.31
C GLN A 47 -15.11 -7.25 -3.11
N GLN A 48 -14.97 -8.13 -4.09
CA GLN A 48 -14.04 -9.26 -4.04
C GLN A 48 -12.58 -8.78 -3.85
N LEU A 49 -12.17 -7.72 -4.56
CA LEU A 49 -10.83 -7.14 -4.37
C LEU A 49 -10.66 -6.58 -2.96
N GLN A 50 -11.64 -5.89 -2.41
CA GLN A 50 -11.59 -5.40 -1.02
C GLN A 50 -11.48 -6.53 -0.01
N GLU A 51 -12.23 -7.61 -0.19
CA GLU A 51 -12.16 -8.81 0.66
C GLU A 51 -10.76 -9.43 0.65
N TRP A 52 -10.14 -9.57 -0.53
CA TRP A 52 -8.76 -10.05 -0.65
C TRP A 52 -7.74 -9.15 0.05
N LEU A 53 -7.88 -7.83 -0.09
CA LEU A 53 -7.00 -6.88 0.58
C LEU A 53 -7.17 -6.93 2.10
N GLN A 54 -8.40 -7.08 2.61
CA GLN A 54 -8.67 -7.22 4.04
C GLN A 54 -8.09 -8.52 4.61
N ALA A 55 -8.11 -9.60 3.83
CA ALA A 55 -7.56 -10.90 4.19
C ALA A 55 -6.02 -10.99 4.07
N ASN A 56 -5.34 -9.90 3.66
CA ASN A 56 -3.88 -9.90 3.57
C ASN A 56 -3.23 -10.14 4.94
N GLU A 57 -2.29 -11.08 5.00
CA GLU A 57 -1.57 -11.47 6.23
C GLU A 57 -0.16 -10.84 6.33
N THR A 58 0.34 -10.22 5.24
CA THR A 58 1.74 -9.74 5.18
C THR A 58 1.94 -8.31 5.66
N GLY A 59 0.88 -7.55 5.89
CA GLY A 59 0.88 -6.12 6.22
C GLY A 59 0.81 -5.78 7.71
N ALA A 60 0.77 -6.77 8.61
CA ALA A 60 0.50 -6.55 10.04
C ALA A 60 1.44 -5.55 10.72
N ALA A 61 2.71 -5.46 10.29
CA ALA A 61 3.72 -4.56 10.85
C ALA A 61 3.88 -3.24 10.08
N MET A 62 3.05 -2.99 9.09
CA MET A 62 3.17 -1.84 8.17
C MET A 62 1.97 -0.88 8.33
N ILE A 63 1.25 -0.53 7.28
CA ILE A 63 0.11 0.41 7.38
C ILE A 63 -0.86 0.00 8.50
N ARG A 64 -1.21 -1.29 8.60
CA ARG A 64 -2.14 -1.78 9.64
C ARG A 64 -1.71 -1.41 11.06
N ALA A 65 -0.41 -1.47 11.35
CA ALA A 65 0.11 -1.16 12.68
C ALA A 65 -0.03 0.34 13.05
N GLY A 66 -0.13 1.22 12.06
CA GLY A 66 -0.31 2.66 12.27
C GLY A 66 -1.78 3.11 12.32
N ILE A 67 -2.73 2.24 11.99
CA ILE A 67 -4.15 2.57 11.91
C ILE A 67 -4.88 2.15 13.20
N PRO A 68 -5.82 2.97 13.73
CA PRO A 68 -6.63 2.59 14.88
C PRO A 68 -7.35 1.25 14.68
N THR A 69 -7.39 0.42 15.72
CA THR A 69 -7.90 -0.96 15.64
C THR A 69 -9.40 -1.07 15.34
N ASN A 70 -10.15 0.00 15.50
CA ASN A 70 -11.57 0.08 15.14
C ASN A 70 -11.82 0.50 13.69
N TRP A 71 -10.77 0.73 12.89
CA TRP A 71 -10.89 1.01 11.47
C TRP A 71 -10.64 -0.26 10.65
N ILE A 72 -11.39 -0.46 9.57
CA ILE A 72 -11.17 -1.60 8.67
C ILE A 72 -10.06 -1.25 7.68
N VAL A 73 -9.06 -2.12 7.56
CA VAL A 73 -7.92 -1.95 6.65
C VAL A 73 -7.85 -3.09 5.67
N GLY A 74 -7.81 -2.77 4.38
CA GLY A 74 -7.42 -3.68 3.32
C GLY A 74 -6.11 -3.19 2.70
N ASP A 75 -5.05 -4.02 2.68
CA ASP A 75 -3.74 -3.62 2.19
C ASP A 75 -3.09 -4.65 1.27
N LYS A 76 -2.07 -4.22 0.52
CA LYS A 76 -1.18 -5.08 -0.27
C LYS A 76 0.25 -4.60 -0.14
N THR A 77 1.06 -5.44 0.47
CA THR A 77 2.50 -5.18 0.62
C THR A 77 3.30 -5.51 -0.64
N GLY A 78 4.43 -4.81 -0.82
CA GLY A 78 5.46 -5.14 -1.80
C GLY A 78 6.85 -5.07 -1.16
N ARG A 79 7.65 -6.09 -1.34
CA ARG A 79 9.03 -6.15 -0.87
C ARG A 79 9.94 -6.56 -2.01
N GLY A 80 11.14 -6.01 -2.05
CA GLY A 80 12.12 -6.28 -3.10
C GLY A 80 13.54 -6.08 -2.62
N ALA A 81 14.48 -6.21 -3.54
CA ALA A 81 15.88 -5.90 -3.30
C ALA A 81 16.09 -4.39 -2.99
N ASN A 82 17.31 -4.02 -2.67
CA ASN A 82 17.70 -2.63 -2.41
C ASN A 82 16.80 -1.88 -1.40
N GLY A 83 16.30 -2.59 -0.38
CA GLY A 83 15.50 -2.03 0.69
C GLY A 83 14.08 -1.63 0.31
N ALA A 84 13.57 -2.10 -0.83
CA ALA A 84 12.18 -1.85 -1.22
C ALA A 84 11.22 -2.46 -0.20
N THR A 85 10.37 -1.60 0.38
CA THR A 85 9.37 -1.96 1.38
C THR A 85 8.18 -1.01 1.20
N ASN A 86 7.16 -1.50 0.52
CA ASN A 86 6.02 -0.70 0.07
C ASN A 86 4.73 -1.28 0.62
N ASP A 87 3.77 -0.42 0.88
CA ASP A 87 2.42 -0.83 1.27
C ASP A 87 1.39 0.13 0.69
N VAL A 88 0.30 -0.41 0.17
CA VAL A 88 -0.85 0.35 -0.32
C VAL A 88 -2.10 -0.16 0.37
N ALA A 89 -3.00 0.75 0.74
CA ALA A 89 -4.18 0.39 1.49
C ALA A 89 -5.40 1.21 1.13
N ILE A 90 -6.57 0.59 1.33
CA ILE A 90 -7.83 1.29 1.56
C ILE A 90 -8.22 1.13 3.03
N VAL A 91 -8.51 2.23 3.68
CA VAL A 91 -8.83 2.28 5.10
C VAL A 91 -10.23 2.87 5.25
N HIS A 92 -11.06 2.23 6.05
CA HIS A 92 -12.44 2.66 6.32
C HIS A 92 -12.56 3.10 7.79
N PRO A 93 -12.41 4.42 8.06
CA PRO A 93 -12.73 4.95 9.37
C PRO A 93 -14.23 4.85 9.65
N PRO A 94 -14.66 4.75 10.92
CA PRO A 94 -16.07 4.88 11.27
C PRO A 94 -16.64 6.23 10.79
N ASP A 95 -17.88 6.21 10.30
CA ASP A 95 -18.69 7.40 10.00
C ASP A 95 -18.10 8.40 8.99
N ARG A 96 -17.15 7.96 8.14
CA ARG A 96 -16.60 8.81 7.08
C ARG A 96 -16.17 8.03 5.84
N ALA A 97 -15.87 8.78 4.77
CA ALA A 97 -15.42 8.22 3.51
C ALA A 97 -14.08 7.46 3.65
N PRO A 98 -13.86 6.42 2.82
CA PRO A 98 -12.60 5.68 2.80
C PRO A 98 -11.40 6.58 2.51
N ILE A 99 -10.25 6.22 3.08
CA ILE A 99 -8.95 6.85 2.82
C ILE A 99 -8.10 5.85 2.05
N VAL A 100 -7.46 6.29 0.97
CA VAL A 100 -6.51 5.47 0.21
C VAL A 100 -5.10 5.94 0.52
N LEU A 101 -4.20 5.00 0.82
CA LEU A 101 -2.80 5.27 1.14
C LEU A 101 -1.86 4.52 0.19
N ALA A 102 -0.73 5.14 -0.14
CA ALA A 102 0.40 4.50 -0.80
C ALA A 102 1.68 4.99 -0.13
N ILE A 103 2.38 4.12 0.58
CA ILE A 103 3.59 4.44 1.35
C ILE A 103 4.73 3.58 0.82
N TYR A 104 5.80 4.23 0.33
CA TYR A 104 6.94 3.57 -0.29
C TYR A 104 8.24 3.93 0.41
N CYS A 105 9.05 2.91 0.65
CA CYS A 105 10.40 3.02 1.16
C CYS A 105 11.35 2.24 0.24
N VAL A 106 12.35 2.90 -0.32
CA VAL A 106 13.36 2.28 -1.20
C VAL A 106 14.76 2.80 -0.87
N GLY A 107 15.80 2.04 -1.24
CA GLY A 107 17.18 2.45 -1.08
C GLY A 107 17.66 2.51 0.38
N SER A 108 16.89 2.04 1.33
CA SER A 108 17.26 2.06 2.75
C SER A 108 18.13 0.85 3.11
N THR A 109 19.20 1.10 3.89
CA THR A 109 20.06 0.06 4.49
C THR A 109 19.58 -0.37 5.89
N ALA A 110 18.53 0.25 6.42
CA ALA A 110 17.91 -0.13 7.69
C ALA A 110 17.36 -1.56 7.65
N SER A 111 17.15 -2.16 8.80
CA SER A 111 16.55 -3.50 8.89
C SER A 111 15.14 -3.54 8.29
N ALA A 112 14.67 -4.71 7.87
CA ALA A 112 13.31 -4.89 7.37
C ALA A 112 12.25 -4.47 8.40
N ASN A 113 12.52 -4.69 9.69
CA ASN A 113 11.63 -4.28 10.78
C ASN A 113 11.59 -2.76 10.93
N ASP A 114 12.73 -2.07 10.85
CA ASP A 114 12.78 -0.61 10.95
C ASP A 114 12.06 0.06 9.78
N ARG A 115 12.21 -0.50 8.57
CA ARG A 115 11.49 0.00 7.39
C ARG A 115 9.98 -0.21 7.54
N ALA A 116 9.55 -1.37 8.05
CA ALA A 116 8.14 -1.63 8.31
C ALA A 116 7.58 -0.68 9.39
N ALA A 117 8.34 -0.44 10.46
CA ALA A 117 7.98 0.52 11.50
C ALA A 117 7.85 1.96 10.95
N ALA A 118 8.74 2.37 10.05
CA ALA A 118 8.64 3.69 9.40
C ALA A 118 7.36 3.82 8.55
N VAL A 119 6.95 2.75 7.85
CA VAL A 119 5.67 2.72 7.13
C VAL A 119 4.49 2.84 8.10
N ALA A 120 4.53 2.14 9.23
CA ALA A 120 3.51 2.23 10.28
C ALA A 120 3.41 3.64 10.88
N GLU A 121 4.53 4.27 11.20
CA GLU A 121 4.53 5.65 11.72
C GLU A 121 3.97 6.66 10.71
N ALA A 122 4.30 6.52 9.42
CA ALA A 122 3.71 7.36 8.38
C ALA A 122 2.18 7.17 8.30
N ALA A 123 1.69 5.94 8.37
CA ALA A 123 0.26 5.64 8.39
C ALA A 123 -0.43 6.21 9.63
N LYS A 124 0.21 6.17 10.79
CA LYS A 124 -0.29 6.76 12.03
C LYS A 124 -0.47 8.28 11.93
N VAL A 125 0.51 9.00 11.36
CA VAL A 125 0.40 10.44 11.12
C VAL A 125 -0.81 10.77 10.24
N VAL A 126 -1.07 9.96 9.20
CA VAL A 126 -2.26 10.10 8.36
C VAL A 126 -3.52 9.85 9.18
N ALA A 127 -3.59 8.76 9.95
CA ALA A 127 -4.77 8.44 10.77
C ALA A 127 -5.08 9.55 11.78
N GLU A 128 -4.08 10.11 12.45
CA GLU A 128 -4.22 11.24 13.39
C GLU A 128 -4.73 12.51 12.71
N SER A 129 -4.35 12.74 11.45
CA SER A 129 -4.78 13.89 10.66
C SER A 129 -6.25 13.80 10.22
N PHE A 130 -6.77 12.59 10.06
CA PHE A 130 -8.13 12.33 9.62
C PHE A 130 -9.07 11.81 10.73
N GLY A 131 -8.55 11.46 11.89
CA GLY A 131 -9.30 10.92 13.03
C GLY A 131 -9.91 11.97 13.97
N LYS A 132 -9.80 13.26 13.60
CA LYS A 132 -10.35 14.38 14.39
C LYS A 132 -11.74 14.75 13.94
#